data_b464d2984dd3c4e2d33adb7efcd1636e
#
_entry.id   b464d2984dd3c4e2d33adb7efcd1636e
#
_cell.length_a   1.000
_cell.length_b   1.000
_cell.length_c   1.000
_cell.angle_alpha   90.00
_cell.angle_beta   90.00
_cell.angle_gamma   90.00
#
_symmetry.space_group_name_H-M   'P 1'
#
loop_
_entity.id
_entity.type
_entity.pdbx_description
1 polymer ?
#
loop_
_entity_poly.entity_id
_entity_poly.type
_entity_poly.pdbx_seq_one_letter_code
_entity_poly.pdbx_strand_id
1 'polypeptide(L)'
;MKRTLLRTARSAALIYALLLVFVGCAQRLLIYHPIHRTEAAMLGEARALGCEPWRDAGGAIIGWKSARNGPRAVNRLVVFDGNTGYALHRRHYLRGFEKLDRGGLWEVFLFEYPGYGARPGGISEPSFIAAGDSALAALAQADSRPVFLAGESLGSGLASALAGRHPEQVRGVFLVTPYARLADVGSRQFPFLHVKLLLHDRWDNVAALRAYRRPLAMLIAGHDEVVTAAQGRALYNNYAGPKRLWVEEGATHNTVDFDPDAPWWREVSDFLLSQQAQ
;
A
#
# COMPACT_ATOMS: atom_id res chain seq x y z
N MET A 1 3.43 -22.17 -50.41
CA MET A 1 2.53 -21.40 -49.55
C MET A 1 2.28 -22.05 -48.18
N LYS A 2 1.70 -23.25 -48.07
CA LYS A 2 1.40 -23.92 -46.74
C LYS A 2 2.61 -24.09 -45.82
N ARG A 3 3.80 -24.52 -46.36
CA ARG A 3 5.01 -24.70 -45.55
C ARG A 3 5.58 -23.36 -45.00
N THR A 4 5.48 -22.28 -45.76
CA THR A 4 5.90 -20.94 -45.33
C THR A 4 5.00 -20.42 -44.22
N LEU A 5 3.67 -20.51 -44.39
CA LEU A 5 2.68 -20.15 -43.37
C LEU A 5 2.90 -20.92 -42.07
N LEU A 6 3.16 -22.23 -42.13
CA LEU A 6 3.44 -23.05 -40.94
C LEU A 6 4.71 -22.65 -40.24
N ARG A 7 5.79 -22.30 -40.99
CA ARG A 7 7.04 -21.79 -40.42
C ARG A 7 6.80 -20.45 -39.72
N THR A 8 6.12 -19.51 -40.35
CA THR A 8 5.79 -18.20 -39.78
C THR A 8 4.95 -18.35 -38.49
N ALA A 9 3.92 -19.21 -38.49
CA ALA A 9 3.09 -19.47 -37.32
C ALA A 9 3.90 -20.07 -36.16
N ARG A 10 4.81 -21.02 -36.45
CA ARG A 10 5.71 -21.62 -35.43
C ARG A 10 6.66 -20.56 -34.84
N SER A 11 7.25 -19.70 -35.68
CA SER A 11 8.11 -18.63 -35.20
C SER A 11 7.35 -17.63 -34.34
N ALA A 12 6.14 -17.22 -34.74
CA ALA A 12 5.29 -16.34 -33.94
C ALA A 12 4.92 -16.97 -32.57
N ALA A 13 4.57 -18.24 -32.57
CA ALA A 13 4.26 -18.95 -31.31
C ALA A 13 5.48 -19.05 -30.39
N LEU A 14 6.67 -19.30 -30.96
CA LEU A 14 7.92 -19.35 -30.17
C LEU A 14 8.26 -17.97 -29.59
N ILE A 15 8.16 -16.92 -30.38
CA ILE A 15 8.42 -15.53 -29.93
C ILE A 15 7.43 -15.17 -28.80
N TYR A 16 6.16 -15.50 -28.95
CA TYR A 16 5.16 -15.26 -27.91
C TYR A 16 5.44 -16.06 -26.64
N ALA A 17 5.81 -17.33 -26.75
CA ALA A 17 6.20 -18.13 -25.59
C ALA A 17 7.42 -17.55 -24.86
N LEU A 18 8.43 -17.11 -25.60
CA LEU A 18 9.61 -16.44 -25.02
C LEU A 18 9.24 -15.12 -24.33
N LEU A 19 8.31 -14.34 -24.92
CA LEU A 19 7.79 -13.13 -24.28
C LEU A 19 7.09 -13.45 -22.96
N LEU A 20 6.25 -14.49 -22.89
CA LEU A 20 5.58 -14.91 -21.66
C LEU A 20 6.58 -15.32 -20.58
N VAL A 21 7.61 -16.09 -20.96
CA VAL A 21 8.70 -16.47 -20.04
C VAL A 21 9.44 -15.22 -19.54
N PHE A 22 9.82 -14.35 -20.45
CA PHE A 22 10.51 -13.08 -20.09
C PHE A 22 9.67 -12.25 -19.12
N VAL A 23 8.40 -12.02 -19.41
CA VAL A 23 7.49 -11.27 -18.52
C VAL A 23 7.34 -11.99 -17.18
N GLY A 24 7.19 -13.32 -17.18
CA GLY A 24 7.12 -14.12 -15.95
C GLY A 24 8.36 -13.92 -15.07
N CYS A 25 9.54 -13.88 -15.65
CA CYS A 25 10.79 -13.64 -14.91
C CYS A 25 10.99 -12.18 -14.48
N ALA A 26 10.59 -11.23 -15.34
CA ALA A 26 10.87 -9.80 -15.16
C ALA A 26 9.73 -9.03 -14.49
N GLN A 27 8.59 -9.66 -14.18
CA GLN A 27 7.38 -8.98 -13.71
C GLN A 27 7.60 -8.06 -12.50
N ARG A 28 8.50 -8.41 -11.58
CA ARG A 28 8.80 -7.55 -10.43
C ARG A 28 9.42 -6.21 -10.82
N LEU A 29 10.19 -6.16 -11.91
CA LEU A 29 10.70 -4.91 -12.46
C LEU A 29 9.61 -4.05 -13.10
N LEU A 30 8.49 -4.68 -13.51
CA LEU A 30 7.34 -3.97 -14.08
C LEU A 30 6.36 -3.50 -12.99
N ILE A 31 6.36 -4.14 -11.83
CA ILE A 31 5.44 -3.83 -10.71
C ILE A 31 6.07 -2.84 -9.76
N TYR A 32 7.32 -3.04 -9.36
CA TYR A 32 7.99 -2.30 -8.30
C TYR A 32 9.04 -1.35 -8.87
N HIS A 33 8.97 -0.10 -8.48
CA HIS A 33 9.86 0.96 -8.96
C HIS A 33 10.53 1.69 -7.78
N PRO A 34 11.44 1.01 -7.04
CA PRO A 34 12.11 1.60 -5.89
C PRO A 34 13.02 2.75 -6.32
N ILE A 35 13.04 3.80 -5.53
CA ILE A 35 14.08 4.83 -5.61
C ILE A 35 15.07 4.56 -4.48
N HIS A 36 16.30 4.19 -4.84
CA HIS A 36 17.36 3.94 -3.88
C HIS A 36 18.01 5.23 -3.41
N ARG A 37 18.30 5.32 -2.13
CA ARG A 37 18.98 6.44 -1.48
C ARG A 37 20.02 5.92 -0.51
N THR A 38 21.00 6.75 -0.15
CA THR A 38 21.88 6.42 0.99
C THR A 38 21.18 6.70 2.31
N GLU A 39 21.55 5.97 3.36
CA GLU A 39 20.99 6.21 4.70
C GLU A 39 21.24 7.66 5.16
N ALA A 40 22.43 8.20 4.91
CA ALA A 40 22.77 9.58 5.25
C ALA A 40 21.84 10.60 4.56
N ALA A 41 21.52 10.39 3.27
CA ALA A 41 20.60 11.25 2.53
C ALA A 41 19.17 11.16 3.11
N MET A 42 18.71 9.95 3.42
CA MET A 42 17.39 9.71 4.02
C MET A 42 17.28 10.35 5.42
N LEU A 43 18.32 10.22 6.26
CA LEU A 43 18.36 10.87 7.57
C LEU A 43 18.34 12.40 7.47
N GLY A 44 19.04 12.97 6.49
CA GLY A 44 19.01 14.41 6.20
C GLY A 44 17.63 14.90 5.80
N GLU A 45 16.98 14.19 4.86
CA GLU A 45 15.63 14.49 4.40
C GLU A 45 14.59 14.33 5.53
N ALA A 46 14.63 13.23 6.27
CA ALA A 46 13.73 12.98 7.38
C ALA A 46 13.79 14.10 8.42
N ARG A 47 15.02 14.53 8.79
CA ARG A 47 15.21 15.64 9.72
C ARG A 47 14.60 16.94 9.20
N ALA A 48 14.79 17.26 7.92
CA ALA A 48 14.20 18.45 7.29
C ALA A 48 12.66 18.40 7.27
N LEU A 49 12.08 17.20 7.25
CA LEU A 49 10.63 16.97 7.30
C LEU A 49 10.06 16.88 8.72
N GLY A 50 10.89 16.95 9.76
CA GLY A 50 10.48 16.76 11.14
C GLY A 50 10.16 15.30 11.48
N CYS A 51 10.80 14.36 10.78
CA CYS A 51 10.68 12.93 10.99
C CYS A 51 11.92 12.37 11.67
N GLU A 52 11.74 11.29 12.41
CA GLU A 52 12.80 10.49 13.00
C GLU A 52 12.77 9.06 12.47
N PRO A 53 13.90 8.33 12.51
CA PRO A 53 13.93 6.94 12.08
C PRO A 53 13.05 6.06 12.96
N TRP A 54 12.24 5.23 12.35
CA TRP A 54 11.61 4.09 12.98
C TRP A 54 12.52 2.87 12.81
N ARG A 55 13.03 2.34 13.94
CA ARG A 55 13.99 1.23 13.92
C ARG A 55 13.36 -0.05 14.45
N ASP A 56 13.84 -1.18 13.93
CA ASP A 56 13.57 -2.50 14.51
C ASP A 56 14.45 -2.77 15.75
N ALA A 57 14.26 -3.94 16.36
CA ALA A 57 15.03 -4.36 17.54
C ALA A 57 16.53 -4.50 17.26
N GLY A 58 16.94 -4.72 16.01
CA GLY A 58 18.34 -4.78 15.58
C GLY A 58 18.95 -3.41 15.29
N GLY A 59 18.17 -2.32 15.40
CA GLY A 59 18.59 -0.95 15.10
C GLY A 59 18.52 -0.55 13.64
N ALA A 60 18.09 -1.44 12.72
CA ALA A 60 17.91 -1.13 11.31
C ALA A 60 16.70 -0.21 11.09
N ILE A 61 16.83 0.75 10.17
CA ILE A 61 15.72 1.65 9.80
C ILE A 61 14.71 0.84 8.98
N ILE A 62 13.48 0.75 9.51
CA ILE A 62 12.34 0.08 8.85
C ILE A 62 11.27 1.08 8.41
N GLY A 63 11.49 2.37 8.64
CA GLY A 63 10.57 3.43 8.28
C GLY A 63 10.91 4.75 8.97
N TRP A 64 9.93 5.64 8.99
CA TRP A 64 10.04 6.98 9.52
C TRP A 64 8.78 7.31 10.31
N LYS A 65 8.89 8.12 11.32
CA LYS A 65 7.75 8.59 12.11
C LYS A 65 7.90 10.08 12.45
N SER A 66 6.79 10.73 12.81
CA SER A 66 6.86 12.12 13.25
C SER A 66 7.66 12.24 14.55
N ALA A 67 8.58 13.19 14.58
CA ALA A 67 9.29 13.55 15.78
C ALA A 67 8.42 14.32 16.81
N ARG A 68 7.23 14.81 16.39
CA ARG A 68 6.38 15.70 17.19
C ARG A 68 5.40 14.97 18.10
N ASN A 69 4.87 13.83 17.64
CA ASN A 69 3.66 13.21 18.22
C ASN A 69 3.91 11.95 19.05
N GLY A 70 5.15 11.55 19.23
CA GLY A 70 5.63 10.41 20.00
C GLY A 70 4.65 9.79 21.03
N PRO A 71 5.07 9.59 22.28
CA PRO A 71 4.31 8.77 23.25
C PRO A 71 2.98 9.36 23.73
N ARG A 72 2.59 10.56 23.29
CA ARG A 72 1.30 11.19 23.68
C ARG A 72 0.14 10.78 22.77
N ALA A 73 0.40 10.33 21.56
CA ALA A 73 -0.65 9.92 20.63
C ALA A 73 -1.36 8.64 21.12
N VAL A 74 -2.69 8.64 20.98
CA VAL A 74 -3.54 7.54 21.47
C VAL A 74 -3.54 6.36 20.50
N ASN A 75 -3.41 6.64 19.18
CA ASN A 75 -3.47 5.63 18.11
C ASN A 75 -2.20 5.66 17.26
N ARG A 76 -1.91 4.53 16.62
CA ARG A 76 -0.81 4.40 15.66
C ARG A 76 -1.36 4.10 14.26
N LEU A 77 -0.87 4.85 13.27
CA LEU A 77 -1.18 4.61 11.86
C LEU A 77 0.11 4.21 11.14
N VAL A 78 0.14 3.02 10.55
CA VAL A 78 1.24 2.58 9.68
C VAL A 78 0.82 2.76 8.23
N VAL A 79 1.60 3.53 7.47
CA VAL A 79 1.32 3.90 6.08
C VAL A 79 2.24 3.13 5.15
N PHE A 80 1.65 2.47 4.15
CA PHE A 80 2.33 1.73 3.10
C PHE A 80 2.25 2.50 1.78
N ASP A 81 3.41 2.74 1.19
CA ASP A 81 3.60 3.48 -0.06
C ASP A 81 3.01 2.74 -1.28
N GLY A 82 2.85 3.43 -2.40
CA GLY A 82 2.59 2.85 -3.71
C GLY A 82 3.79 2.05 -4.24
N ASN A 83 3.77 1.77 -5.54
CA ASN A 83 4.81 0.97 -6.18
C ASN A 83 6.09 1.75 -6.50
N THR A 84 6.05 3.09 -6.42
CA THR A 84 7.16 3.96 -6.84
C THR A 84 7.60 4.87 -5.70
N GLY A 85 8.91 4.96 -5.46
CA GLY A 85 9.45 5.96 -4.54
C GLY A 85 10.13 5.34 -3.32
N TYR A 86 9.88 5.92 -2.16
CA TYR A 86 10.30 5.51 -0.82
C TYR A 86 9.40 6.19 0.23
N ALA A 87 9.43 5.69 1.45
CA ALA A 87 8.45 6.04 2.49
C ALA A 87 8.26 7.54 2.76
N LEU A 88 9.33 8.36 2.75
CA LEU A 88 9.22 9.82 3.00
C LEU A 88 8.42 10.57 1.93
N HIS A 89 8.19 9.99 0.74
CA HIS A 89 7.26 10.55 -0.23
C HIS A 89 5.82 10.61 0.30
N ARG A 90 5.48 9.82 1.31
CA ARG A 90 4.14 9.78 1.94
C ARG A 90 3.99 10.72 3.14
N ARG A 91 4.87 11.72 3.26
CA ARG A 91 4.82 12.74 4.34
C ARG A 91 3.49 13.49 4.47
N HIS A 92 2.66 13.50 3.43
CA HIS A 92 1.34 14.09 3.48
C HIS A 92 0.41 13.40 4.50
N TYR A 93 0.58 12.09 4.73
CA TYR A 93 -0.14 11.38 5.80
C TYR A 93 0.23 11.91 7.19
N LEU A 94 1.52 12.22 7.42
CA LEU A 94 1.93 12.88 8.66
C LEU A 94 1.19 14.21 8.83
N ARG A 95 1.22 15.06 7.81
CA ARG A 95 0.61 16.40 7.87
C ARG A 95 -0.90 16.35 8.03
N GLY A 96 -1.58 15.47 7.27
CA GLY A 96 -3.03 15.32 7.32
C GLY A 96 -3.53 14.85 8.69
N PHE A 97 -2.96 13.76 9.21
CA PHE A 97 -3.37 13.21 10.50
C PHE A 97 -2.90 14.05 11.70
N GLU A 98 -1.71 14.68 11.64
CA GLU A 98 -1.23 15.59 12.70
C GLU A 98 -2.10 16.84 12.85
N LYS A 99 -2.72 17.34 11.77
CA LYS A 99 -3.55 18.52 11.79
C LYS A 99 -4.90 18.29 12.50
N LEU A 100 -5.35 17.04 12.60
CA LEU A 100 -6.71 16.73 13.08
C LEU A 100 -6.94 17.11 14.55
N ASP A 101 -5.90 17.06 15.40
CA ASP A 101 -6.07 17.23 16.85
C ASP A 101 -4.87 17.88 17.57
N ARG A 102 -4.04 18.62 16.85
CA ARG A 102 -2.84 19.24 17.39
C ARG A 102 -1.82 18.23 17.94
N GLY A 103 -1.83 17.00 17.43
CA GLY A 103 -0.77 16.00 17.66
C GLY A 103 -1.00 14.99 18.78
N GLY A 104 -2.20 14.89 19.35
CA GLY A 104 -2.49 13.92 20.44
C GLY A 104 -3.23 12.66 20.00
N LEU A 105 -3.82 12.63 18.81
CA LEU A 105 -4.68 11.51 18.39
C LEU A 105 -3.93 10.43 17.61
N TRP A 106 -3.02 10.80 16.72
CA TRP A 106 -2.34 9.90 15.82
C TRP A 106 -0.82 10.01 15.87
N GLU A 107 -0.12 8.88 16.04
CA GLU A 107 1.29 8.71 15.71
C GLU A 107 1.39 8.00 14.37
N VAL A 108 1.96 8.67 13.36
CA VAL A 108 2.02 8.13 12.00
C VAL A 108 3.41 7.57 11.71
N PHE A 109 3.43 6.35 11.21
CA PHE A 109 4.62 5.62 10.79
C PHE A 109 4.58 5.44 9.28
N LEU A 110 5.58 5.91 8.56
CA LEU A 110 5.78 5.67 7.14
C LEU A 110 6.69 4.46 6.99
N PHE A 111 6.12 3.34 6.54
CA PHE A 111 6.86 2.08 6.42
C PHE A 111 7.71 2.07 5.16
N GLU A 112 9.01 1.79 5.31
CA GLU A 112 9.94 1.62 4.19
C GLU A 112 9.95 0.16 3.74
N TYR A 113 9.67 -0.11 2.49
CA TYR A 113 9.72 -1.47 1.96
C TYR A 113 11.14 -2.02 1.91
N PRO A 114 11.37 -3.34 2.14
CA PRO A 114 12.63 -3.97 1.77
C PRO A 114 13.01 -3.67 0.31
N GLY A 115 14.25 -3.23 0.08
CA GLY A 115 14.72 -2.83 -1.25
C GLY A 115 14.33 -1.42 -1.70
N TYR A 116 13.64 -0.63 -0.88
CA TYR A 116 13.29 0.77 -1.15
C TYR A 116 14.10 1.72 -0.27
N GLY A 117 14.26 2.97 -0.72
CA GLY A 117 15.02 3.99 0.00
C GLY A 117 16.43 3.52 0.31
N ALA A 118 16.77 3.45 1.59
CA ALA A 118 18.03 2.91 2.08
C ALA A 118 17.89 1.51 2.71
N ARG A 119 16.66 0.96 2.77
CA ARG A 119 16.41 -0.33 3.43
C ARG A 119 16.88 -1.48 2.54
N PRO A 120 17.77 -2.37 3.02
CA PRO A 120 18.14 -3.57 2.26
C PRO A 120 16.99 -4.59 2.26
N GLY A 121 17.04 -5.53 1.32
CA GLY A 121 16.12 -6.66 1.25
C GLY A 121 15.58 -6.97 -0.12
N GLY A 122 14.88 -8.08 -0.23
CA GLY A 122 14.26 -8.55 -1.48
C GLY A 122 12.93 -7.86 -1.74
N ILE A 123 12.65 -7.57 -3.01
CA ILE A 123 11.41 -6.93 -3.46
C ILE A 123 10.45 -8.03 -3.92
N SER A 124 9.43 -8.31 -3.10
CA SER A 124 8.37 -9.28 -3.41
C SER A 124 7.22 -9.17 -2.43
N GLU A 125 6.03 -9.65 -2.81
CA GLU A 125 4.88 -9.76 -1.89
C GLU A 125 5.22 -10.52 -0.60
N PRO A 126 5.84 -11.73 -0.63
CA PRO A 126 6.21 -12.44 0.61
C PRO A 126 7.20 -11.66 1.49
N SER A 127 8.18 -10.98 0.89
CA SER A 127 9.17 -10.18 1.63
C SER A 127 8.52 -8.98 2.31
N PHE A 128 7.60 -8.30 1.62
CA PHE A 128 6.89 -7.13 2.18
C PHE A 128 5.96 -7.55 3.31
N ILE A 129 5.23 -8.67 3.15
CA ILE A 129 4.37 -9.22 4.20
C ILE A 129 5.20 -9.59 5.43
N ALA A 130 6.30 -10.32 5.27
CA ALA A 130 7.15 -10.72 6.39
C ALA A 130 7.75 -9.50 7.13
N ALA A 131 8.16 -8.46 6.39
CA ALA A 131 8.65 -7.22 6.96
C ALA A 131 7.54 -6.44 7.70
N GLY A 132 6.32 -6.45 7.17
CA GLY A 132 5.14 -5.87 7.81
C GLY A 132 4.72 -6.61 9.07
N ASP A 133 4.70 -7.96 9.05
CA ASP A 133 4.45 -8.81 10.23
C ASP A 133 5.44 -8.47 11.36
N SER A 134 6.74 -8.34 11.03
CA SER A 134 7.78 -7.97 12.00
C SER A 134 7.57 -6.56 12.57
N ALA A 135 7.17 -5.61 11.74
CA ALA A 135 6.89 -4.24 12.16
C ALA A 135 5.68 -4.17 13.10
N LEU A 136 4.61 -4.90 12.82
CA LEU A 136 3.44 -5.00 13.70
C LEU A 136 3.79 -5.67 15.02
N ALA A 137 4.59 -6.74 15.00
CA ALA A 137 5.07 -7.40 16.23
C ALA A 137 5.90 -6.44 17.09
N ALA A 138 6.80 -5.65 16.50
CA ALA A 138 7.57 -4.63 17.22
C ALA A 138 6.67 -3.55 17.85
N LEU A 139 5.63 -3.10 17.15
CA LEU A 139 4.67 -2.15 17.70
C LEU A 139 3.87 -2.75 18.88
N ALA A 140 3.48 -4.03 18.81
CA ALA A 140 2.77 -4.71 19.90
C ALA A 140 3.66 -4.88 21.14
N GLN A 141 4.95 -5.12 20.95
CA GLN A 141 5.91 -5.22 22.07
C GLN A 141 6.20 -3.86 22.73
N ALA A 142 6.12 -2.77 21.98
CA ALA A 142 6.40 -1.44 22.51
C ALA A 142 5.32 -0.96 23.49
N ASP A 143 4.05 -1.14 23.14
CA ASP A 143 2.90 -0.79 24.00
C ASP A 143 1.58 -1.35 23.40
N SER A 144 0.47 -1.19 24.13
CA SER A 144 -0.87 -1.70 23.77
C SER A 144 -1.72 -0.73 22.96
N ARG A 145 -1.17 0.38 22.47
CA ARG A 145 -1.95 1.36 21.69
C ARG A 145 -2.53 0.72 20.42
N PRO A 146 -3.76 1.09 20.02
CA PRO A 146 -4.40 0.61 18.80
C PRO A 146 -3.55 0.90 17.55
N VAL A 147 -3.49 -0.08 16.64
CA VAL A 147 -2.80 0.05 15.36
C VAL A 147 -3.82 0.08 14.23
N PHE A 148 -3.67 1.05 13.35
CA PHE A 148 -4.41 1.20 12.10
C PHE A 148 -3.42 1.14 10.94
N LEU A 149 -3.91 0.72 9.77
CA LEU A 149 -3.09 0.64 8.58
C LEU A 149 -3.65 1.58 7.51
N ALA A 150 -2.77 2.25 6.79
CA ALA A 150 -3.12 2.95 5.56
C ALA A 150 -2.29 2.40 4.40
N GLY A 151 -2.90 2.28 3.23
CA GLY A 151 -2.21 1.79 2.03
C GLY A 151 -2.65 2.53 0.78
N GLU A 152 -1.67 3.04 0.01
CA GLU A 152 -1.92 3.76 -1.23
C GLU A 152 -1.56 2.87 -2.43
N SER A 153 -2.47 2.72 -3.40
CA SER A 153 -2.23 1.95 -4.62
C SER A 153 -1.70 0.54 -4.30
N LEU A 154 -0.45 0.22 -4.66
CA LEU A 154 0.18 -1.06 -4.31
C LEU A 154 0.17 -1.32 -2.79
N GLY A 155 0.37 -0.29 -1.99
CA GLY A 155 0.34 -0.39 -0.53
C GLY A 155 -1.00 -0.85 0.04
N SER A 156 -2.10 -0.70 -0.71
CA SER A 156 -3.39 -1.28 -0.34
C SER A 156 -3.33 -2.81 -0.25
N GLY A 157 -2.45 -3.44 -1.05
CA GLY A 157 -2.18 -4.87 -1.00
C GLY A 157 -1.58 -5.29 0.34
N LEU A 158 -0.51 -4.61 0.76
CA LEU A 158 0.17 -4.92 2.02
C LEU A 158 -0.73 -4.61 3.23
N ALA A 159 -1.41 -3.44 3.23
CA ALA A 159 -2.34 -3.08 4.30
C ALA A 159 -3.45 -4.13 4.46
N SER A 160 -4.04 -4.58 3.35
CA SER A 160 -5.08 -5.61 3.35
C SER A 160 -4.55 -6.97 3.82
N ALA A 161 -3.37 -7.38 3.35
CA ALA A 161 -2.74 -8.64 3.74
C ALA A 161 -2.47 -8.68 5.25
N LEU A 162 -1.88 -7.62 5.80
CA LEU A 162 -1.59 -7.53 7.24
C LEU A 162 -2.86 -7.45 8.09
N ALA A 163 -3.88 -6.71 7.66
CA ALA A 163 -5.17 -6.66 8.36
C ALA A 163 -5.85 -8.03 8.42
N GLY A 164 -5.85 -8.78 7.33
CA GLY A 164 -6.40 -10.13 7.29
C GLY A 164 -5.62 -11.14 8.13
N ARG A 165 -4.30 -10.96 8.27
CA ARG A 165 -3.41 -11.82 9.07
C ARG A 165 -3.44 -11.49 10.57
N HIS A 166 -3.69 -10.23 10.93
CA HIS A 166 -3.67 -9.71 12.31
C HIS A 166 -4.98 -8.99 12.68
N PRO A 167 -6.17 -9.63 12.51
CA PRO A 167 -7.46 -8.95 12.67
C PRO A 167 -7.71 -8.44 14.10
N GLU A 168 -7.06 -9.05 15.10
CA GLU A 168 -7.18 -8.61 16.49
C GLU A 168 -6.26 -7.43 16.83
N GLN A 169 -5.14 -7.30 16.15
CA GLN A 169 -4.19 -6.21 16.36
C GLN A 169 -4.55 -4.97 15.54
N VAL A 170 -4.98 -5.16 14.29
CA VAL A 170 -5.33 -4.07 13.37
C VAL A 170 -6.77 -3.63 13.61
N ARG A 171 -6.96 -2.41 14.09
CA ARG A 171 -8.26 -1.86 14.49
C ARG A 171 -9.07 -1.24 13.37
N GLY A 172 -8.43 -0.89 12.27
CA GLY A 172 -9.09 -0.33 11.08
C GLY A 172 -8.08 -0.13 9.94
N VAL A 173 -8.60 -0.02 8.72
CA VAL A 173 -7.79 0.13 7.50
C VAL A 173 -8.31 1.30 6.68
N PHE A 174 -7.39 2.13 6.17
CA PHE A 174 -7.65 3.18 5.20
C PHE A 174 -6.92 2.90 3.89
N LEU A 175 -7.64 2.80 2.80
CA LEU A 175 -7.08 2.51 1.48
C LEU A 175 -7.33 3.67 0.51
N VAL A 176 -6.27 4.13 -0.14
CA VAL A 176 -6.35 5.18 -1.17
C VAL A 176 -6.04 4.58 -2.53
N THR A 177 -6.90 4.84 -3.51
CA THR A 177 -6.83 4.28 -4.88
C THR A 177 -6.58 2.77 -4.90
N PRO A 178 -7.34 1.97 -4.10
CA PRO A 178 -7.09 0.55 -3.97
C PRO A 178 -7.67 -0.24 -5.14
N TYR A 179 -7.07 -1.39 -5.42
CA TYR A 179 -7.59 -2.38 -6.37
C TYR A 179 -8.24 -3.56 -5.64
N ALA A 180 -9.09 -4.31 -6.36
CA ALA A 180 -9.63 -5.57 -5.86
C ALA A 180 -8.57 -6.68 -5.93
N ARG A 181 -7.93 -6.84 -7.09
CA ARG A 181 -6.83 -7.78 -7.36
C ARG A 181 -5.83 -7.17 -8.33
N LEU A 182 -4.54 -7.28 -8.02
CA LEU A 182 -3.48 -6.79 -8.92
C LEU A 182 -3.53 -7.48 -10.29
N ALA A 183 -3.90 -8.76 -10.31
CA ALA A 183 -4.07 -9.53 -11.55
C ALA A 183 -5.13 -8.93 -12.49
N ASP A 184 -6.19 -8.32 -11.97
CA ASP A 184 -7.23 -7.68 -12.77
C ASP A 184 -6.74 -6.34 -13.35
N VAL A 185 -5.96 -5.58 -12.57
CA VAL A 185 -5.29 -4.36 -13.05
C VAL A 185 -4.32 -4.70 -14.19
N GLY A 186 -3.44 -5.66 -13.97
CA GLY A 186 -2.47 -6.09 -14.97
C GLY A 186 -3.12 -6.69 -16.23
N SER A 187 -4.21 -7.46 -16.08
CA SER A 187 -4.94 -8.03 -17.23
C SER A 187 -5.61 -6.96 -18.10
N ARG A 188 -6.02 -5.84 -17.49
CA ARG A 188 -6.56 -4.70 -18.23
C ARG A 188 -5.46 -3.97 -19.01
N GLN A 189 -4.30 -3.74 -18.38
CA GLN A 189 -3.18 -3.03 -19.02
C GLN A 189 -2.50 -3.88 -20.11
N PHE A 190 -2.45 -5.20 -19.90
CA PHE A 190 -1.75 -6.15 -20.76
C PHE A 190 -2.66 -7.35 -21.15
N PRO A 191 -3.71 -7.12 -21.94
CA PRO A 191 -4.74 -8.15 -22.19
C PRO A 191 -4.20 -9.41 -22.89
N PHE A 192 -3.07 -9.30 -23.60
CA PHE A 192 -2.46 -10.42 -24.33
C PHE A 192 -1.45 -11.24 -23.51
N LEU A 193 -1.14 -10.85 -22.25
CA LEU A 193 -0.08 -11.49 -21.48
C LEU A 193 -0.53 -12.58 -20.50
N HIS A 194 -1.81 -12.95 -20.49
CA HIS A 194 -2.36 -13.93 -19.52
C HIS A 194 -1.92 -13.67 -18.07
N VAL A 195 -1.96 -12.41 -17.63
CA VAL A 195 -1.41 -11.92 -16.36
C VAL A 195 -1.88 -12.76 -15.17
N LYS A 196 -3.14 -13.21 -15.15
CA LYS A 196 -3.70 -14.04 -14.07
C LYS A 196 -2.95 -15.37 -13.86
N LEU A 197 -2.32 -15.89 -14.90
CA LEU A 197 -1.53 -17.14 -14.83
C LEU A 197 -0.06 -16.87 -14.50
N LEU A 198 0.50 -15.76 -14.97
CA LEU A 198 1.92 -15.46 -14.87
C LEU A 198 2.28 -14.73 -13.57
N LEU A 199 1.33 -14.03 -12.96
CA LEU A 199 1.59 -13.16 -11.82
C LEU A 199 1.97 -13.97 -10.57
N HIS A 200 3.18 -13.73 -10.05
CA HIS A 200 3.70 -14.36 -8.83
C HIS A 200 3.25 -13.59 -7.57
N ASP A 201 3.45 -12.27 -7.57
CA ASP A 201 3.05 -11.38 -6.49
C ASP A 201 1.60 -10.95 -6.73
N ARG A 202 0.66 -11.66 -6.11
CA ARG A 202 -0.76 -11.61 -6.49
C ARG A 202 -1.54 -10.45 -5.93
N TRP A 203 -1.20 -9.98 -4.73
CA TRP A 203 -1.87 -8.88 -4.04
C TRP A 203 -3.40 -8.92 -4.24
N ASP A 204 -4.05 -9.91 -3.66
CA ASP A 204 -5.52 -10.09 -3.72
C ASP A 204 -6.18 -9.50 -2.47
N ASN A 205 -6.59 -8.22 -2.54
CA ASN A 205 -7.20 -7.52 -1.41
C ASN A 205 -8.55 -8.11 -1.02
N VAL A 206 -9.31 -8.65 -1.98
CA VAL A 206 -10.60 -9.31 -1.69
C VAL A 206 -10.38 -10.58 -0.86
N ALA A 207 -9.40 -11.40 -1.25
CA ALA A 207 -9.08 -12.61 -0.50
C ALA A 207 -8.48 -12.26 0.88
N ALA A 208 -7.58 -11.29 0.95
CA ALA A 208 -6.94 -10.85 2.18
C ALA A 208 -7.93 -10.34 3.23
N LEU A 209 -8.91 -9.54 2.81
CA LEU A 209 -9.91 -8.96 3.72
C LEU A 209 -11.13 -9.86 3.98
N ARG A 210 -11.16 -11.09 3.43
CA ARG A 210 -12.33 -11.97 3.54
C ARG A 210 -12.78 -12.24 4.98
N ALA A 211 -11.84 -12.43 5.90
CA ALA A 211 -12.10 -12.70 7.32
C ALA A 211 -12.03 -11.44 8.20
N TYR A 212 -11.50 -10.34 7.69
CA TYR A 212 -11.41 -9.08 8.41
C TYR A 212 -12.79 -8.45 8.55
N ARG A 213 -13.12 -7.93 9.77
CA ARG A 213 -14.45 -7.37 10.07
C ARG A 213 -14.40 -6.01 10.74
N ARG A 214 -13.21 -5.41 10.85
CA ARG A 214 -13.00 -4.08 11.42
C ARG A 214 -13.25 -2.99 10.38
N PRO A 215 -13.32 -1.70 10.76
CA PRO A 215 -13.60 -0.61 9.83
C PRO A 215 -12.67 -0.56 8.63
N LEU A 216 -13.23 -0.39 7.44
CA LEU A 216 -12.53 -0.16 6.18
C LEU A 216 -12.97 1.17 5.56
N ALA A 217 -12.10 2.17 5.62
CA ALA A 217 -12.24 3.44 4.92
C ALA A 217 -11.57 3.34 3.55
N MET A 218 -12.21 3.85 2.50
CA MET A 218 -11.66 3.83 1.15
C MET A 218 -11.85 5.18 0.47
N LEU A 219 -10.79 5.70 -0.15
CA LEU A 219 -10.81 6.87 -1.02
C LEU A 219 -10.42 6.45 -2.44
N ILE A 220 -11.27 6.70 -3.42
CA ILE A 220 -11.00 6.40 -4.83
C ILE A 220 -11.00 7.68 -5.67
N ALA A 221 -10.18 7.68 -6.70
CA ALA A 221 -10.16 8.72 -7.72
C ALA A 221 -11.15 8.36 -8.85
N GLY A 222 -12.02 9.29 -9.22
CA GLY A 222 -13.08 9.06 -10.21
C GLY A 222 -12.56 8.81 -11.62
N HIS A 223 -11.49 9.51 -12.01
CA HIS A 223 -10.83 9.41 -13.31
C HIS A 223 -9.50 8.63 -13.26
N ASP A 224 -9.39 7.65 -12.37
CA ASP A 224 -8.21 6.80 -12.26
C ASP A 224 -8.06 5.88 -13.48
N GLU A 225 -7.01 6.10 -14.27
CA GLU A 225 -6.69 5.29 -15.46
C GLU A 225 -5.77 4.10 -15.14
N VAL A 226 -5.09 4.12 -14.00
CA VAL A 226 -4.16 3.08 -13.55
C VAL A 226 -4.92 1.99 -12.79
N VAL A 227 -5.50 2.38 -11.66
CA VAL A 227 -6.38 1.53 -10.86
C VAL A 227 -7.79 2.11 -10.94
N THR A 228 -8.55 1.67 -11.92
CA THR A 228 -9.84 2.30 -12.18
C THR A 228 -10.76 2.35 -10.96
N ALA A 229 -11.61 3.38 -10.89
CA ALA A 229 -12.63 3.50 -9.86
C ALA A 229 -13.48 2.21 -9.71
N ALA A 230 -13.67 1.46 -10.80
CA ALA A 230 -14.35 0.17 -10.79
C ALA A 230 -13.62 -0.88 -9.91
N GLN A 231 -12.29 -0.88 -9.88
CA GLN A 231 -11.51 -1.79 -9.03
C GLN A 231 -11.72 -1.47 -7.54
N GLY A 232 -11.65 -0.19 -7.17
CA GLY A 232 -11.95 0.24 -5.80
C GLY A 232 -13.39 -0.10 -5.39
N ARG A 233 -14.36 0.18 -6.26
CA ARG A 233 -15.77 -0.19 -6.00
C ARG A 233 -15.96 -1.71 -5.90
N ALA A 234 -15.26 -2.51 -6.70
CA ALA A 234 -15.29 -3.97 -6.60
C ALA A 234 -14.78 -4.45 -5.24
N LEU A 235 -13.67 -3.89 -4.73
CA LEU A 235 -13.18 -4.19 -3.40
C LEU A 235 -14.21 -3.81 -2.33
N TYR A 236 -14.74 -2.58 -2.40
CA TYR A 236 -15.76 -2.07 -1.47
C TYR A 236 -16.97 -2.99 -1.41
N ASN A 237 -17.50 -3.40 -2.56
CA ASN A 237 -18.70 -4.26 -2.63
C ASN A 237 -18.46 -5.67 -2.05
N ASN A 238 -17.24 -6.20 -2.20
CA ASN A 238 -16.86 -7.52 -1.68
C ASN A 238 -16.55 -7.53 -0.17
N TYR A 239 -16.31 -6.36 0.43
CA TYR A 239 -16.00 -6.29 1.86
C TYR A 239 -17.28 -6.38 2.70
N ALA A 240 -17.29 -7.24 3.73
CA ALA A 240 -18.49 -7.53 4.54
C ALA A 240 -18.53 -6.80 5.90
N GLY A 241 -17.42 -6.18 6.33
CA GLY A 241 -17.37 -5.42 7.59
C GLY A 241 -17.91 -3.99 7.45
N PRO A 242 -17.84 -3.19 8.53
CA PRO A 242 -18.14 -1.76 8.47
C PRO A 242 -17.26 -1.06 7.44
N LYS A 243 -17.85 -0.30 6.52
CA LYS A 243 -17.13 0.33 5.42
C LYS A 243 -17.70 1.67 5.05
N ARG A 244 -16.81 2.59 4.61
CA ARG A 244 -17.18 3.87 4.03
C ARG A 244 -16.31 4.19 2.81
N LEU A 245 -16.91 4.76 1.79
CA LEU A 245 -16.25 5.11 0.53
C LEU A 245 -16.37 6.60 0.28
N TRP A 246 -15.25 7.22 -0.04
CA TRP A 246 -15.14 8.57 -0.57
C TRP A 246 -14.68 8.50 -2.03
N VAL A 247 -15.18 9.40 -2.83
CA VAL A 247 -14.84 9.49 -4.26
C VAL A 247 -14.47 10.92 -4.58
N GLU A 248 -13.25 11.13 -5.04
CA GLU A 248 -12.85 12.39 -5.66
C GLU A 248 -13.09 12.30 -7.16
N GLU A 249 -14.25 12.76 -7.59
CA GLU A 249 -14.73 12.57 -8.97
C GLU A 249 -13.78 13.16 -10.02
N GLY A 250 -13.10 14.27 -9.74
CA GLY A 250 -12.15 14.93 -10.65
C GLY A 250 -10.72 14.39 -10.58
N ALA A 251 -10.39 13.55 -9.60
CA ALA A 251 -9.04 13.07 -9.40
C ALA A 251 -8.66 11.95 -10.36
N THR A 252 -7.39 11.91 -10.73
CA THR A 252 -6.70 10.77 -11.36
C THR A 252 -5.93 9.99 -10.31
N HIS A 253 -5.25 8.90 -10.71
CA HIS A 253 -4.45 8.07 -9.79
C HIS A 253 -3.44 8.87 -8.95
N ASN A 254 -2.85 9.91 -9.53
CA ASN A 254 -1.76 10.68 -8.92
C ASN A 254 -2.19 12.09 -8.49
N THR A 255 -3.47 12.45 -8.59
CA THR A 255 -3.95 13.80 -8.28
C THR A 255 -5.05 13.82 -7.21
N VAL A 256 -5.11 12.77 -6.38
CA VAL A 256 -5.90 12.77 -5.14
C VAL A 256 -5.41 13.93 -4.28
N ASP A 257 -6.36 14.69 -3.72
CA ASP A 257 -6.05 15.86 -2.91
C ASP A 257 -5.54 15.46 -1.52
N PHE A 258 -4.24 15.53 -1.33
CA PHE A 258 -3.58 15.30 -0.04
C PHE A 258 -3.28 16.62 0.72
N ASP A 259 -3.95 17.73 0.37
CA ASP A 259 -3.85 18.92 1.19
C ASP A 259 -4.29 18.60 2.62
N PRO A 260 -3.56 19.04 3.66
CA PRO A 260 -3.93 18.79 5.05
C PRO A 260 -5.30 19.37 5.46
N ASP A 261 -5.88 20.23 4.64
CA ASP A 261 -7.23 20.80 4.83
C ASP A 261 -8.33 20.03 4.10
N ALA A 262 -7.98 19.01 3.30
CA ALA A 262 -8.97 18.16 2.64
C ALA A 262 -9.91 17.52 3.70
N PRO A 263 -11.24 17.68 3.54
CA PRO A 263 -12.20 17.29 4.60
C PRO A 263 -12.20 15.80 4.89
N TRP A 264 -11.83 14.96 3.92
CA TRP A 264 -11.82 13.51 4.08
C TRP A 264 -10.83 13.00 5.14
N TRP A 265 -9.76 13.75 5.51
CA TRP A 265 -8.86 13.36 6.59
C TRP A 265 -9.63 13.18 7.91
N ARG A 266 -10.43 14.19 8.28
CA ARG A 266 -11.26 14.16 9.49
C ARG A 266 -12.32 13.08 9.39
N GLU A 267 -13.04 13.02 8.29
CA GLU A 267 -14.12 12.05 8.10
C GLU A 267 -13.63 10.60 8.16
N VAL A 268 -12.45 10.30 7.59
CA VAL A 268 -11.79 8.99 7.68
C VAL A 268 -11.39 8.68 9.12
N SER A 269 -10.74 9.63 9.80
CA SER A 269 -10.35 9.47 11.20
C SER A 269 -11.56 9.20 12.09
N ASP A 270 -12.61 10.00 12.00
CA ASP A 270 -13.83 9.87 12.79
C ASP A 270 -14.52 8.53 12.51
N PHE A 271 -14.59 8.10 11.25
CA PHE A 271 -15.16 6.81 10.88
C PHE A 271 -14.35 5.64 11.49
N LEU A 272 -13.02 5.65 11.36
CA LEU A 272 -12.19 4.59 11.89
C LEU A 272 -12.30 4.47 13.41
N LEU A 273 -12.43 5.59 14.12
CA LEU A 273 -12.52 5.63 15.58
C LEU A 273 -13.92 5.34 16.11
N SER A 274 -14.98 5.75 15.41
CA SER A 274 -16.37 5.54 15.83
C SER A 274 -16.76 4.06 15.96
N GLN A 275 -16.09 3.19 15.21
CA GLN A 275 -16.36 1.75 15.19
C GLN A 275 -15.57 0.96 16.26
N GLN A 276 -14.82 1.65 17.14
CA GLN A 276 -14.11 1.00 18.25
C GLN A 276 -14.96 0.89 19.52
N ALA A 277 -16.00 1.70 19.62
CA ALA A 277 -16.86 1.79 20.83
C ALA A 277 -17.94 0.70 20.90
N GLN A 278 -17.98 -0.22 19.94
CA GLN A 278 -18.88 -1.38 19.93
C GLN A 278 -18.07 -2.68 20.11
#